data_d0281f9eadfb5b1da60130e1a47e991e
#
_entry.id   d0281f9eadfb5b1da60130e1a47e991e
#
_cell.length_a   1.000
_cell.length_b   1.000
_cell.length_c   1.000
_cell.angle_alpha   90.00
_cell.angle_beta   90.00
_cell.angle_gamma   90.00
#
_symmetry.space_group_name_H-M   'P 1'
#
loop_
_entity.id
_entity.type
_entity.pdbx_description
1 polymer ?
#
loop_
_entity_poly.entity_id
_entity_poly.type
_entity_poly.pdbx_seq_one_letter_code
_entity_poly.pdbx_strand_id
1 'polypeptide(L)'
;GVTSGTCVGAILAIILSCGILETQLIALAFGLASVFFTLKIAGKNENRQVIYLVLAGVIASSLFNAIGSLLKYTADPQDKLPEITYWLMGSFTSATYKKLLIGSPLILIGIVVIYLLRWRLNILSLSEDEAKASGINLKRTQMIFILASTVITASAVSMCGQVGCCLLYTSPSPR
;
A
#
# COMPACT_ATOMS: atom_id res chain seq x y z
N GLY A 1 5.22 -3.34 -3.34
CA GLY A 1 5.78 -3.09 -2.02
C GLY A 1 4.72 -2.74 -0.97
N VAL A 2 3.85 -1.75 -1.24
CA VAL A 2 2.80 -1.32 -0.29
C VAL A 2 1.87 -2.47 0.08
N THR A 3 1.26 -3.11 -0.91
CA THR A 3 0.34 -4.25 -0.71
C THR A 3 0.98 -5.40 0.04
N SER A 4 2.22 -5.77 -0.31
CA SER A 4 2.94 -6.84 0.38
C SER A 4 3.24 -6.47 1.84
N GLY A 5 3.59 -5.21 2.11
CA GLY A 5 3.79 -4.70 3.48
C GLY A 5 2.50 -4.73 4.30
N THR A 6 1.38 -4.25 3.74
CA THR A 6 0.05 -4.33 4.39
C THR A 6 -0.35 -5.78 4.69
N CYS A 7 -0.08 -6.71 3.76
CA CYS A 7 -0.36 -8.13 3.98
C CYS A 7 0.43 -8.71 5.16
N VAL A 8 1.72 -8.41 5.27
CA VAL A 8 2.54 -8.85 6.41
C VAL A 8 1.98 -8.28 7.72
N GLY A 9 1.61 -7.01 7.75
CA GLY A 9 0.98 -6.40 8.92
C GLY A 9 -0.33 -7.08 9.32
N ALA A 10 -1.19 -7.40 8.35
CA ALA A 10 -2.45 -8.09 8.61
C ALA A 10 -2.22 -9.52 9.12
N ILE A 11 -1.29 -10.29 8.51
CA ILE A 11 -0.93 -11.64 8.96
C ILE A 11 -0.45 -11.60 10.41
N LEU A 12 0.43 -10.67 10.75
CA LEU A 12 0.94 -10.48 12.12
C LEU A 12 -0.19 -10.19 13.11
N ALA A 13 -1.11 -9.29 12.75
CA ALA A 13 -2.25 -8.94 13.59
C ALA A 13 -3.20 -10.13 13.82
N ILE A 14 -3.45 -10.94 12.78
CA ILE A 14 -4.28 -12.14 12.88
C ILE A 14 -3.62 -13.20 13.76
N ILE A 15 -2.31 -13.41 13.63
CA ILE A 15 -1.55 -14.33 14.50
C ILE A 15 -1.65 -13.90 15.96
N LEU A 16 -1.55 -12.60 16.25
CA LEU A 16 -1.69 -12.02 17.59
C LEU A 16 -3.13 -11.99 18.10
N SER A 17 -4.10 -12.49 17.31
CA SER A 17 -5.54 -12.48 17.66
C SER A 17 -6.08 -11.08 17.97
N CYS A 18 -5.56 -10.07 17.28
CA CYS A 18 -6.01 -8.69 17.40
C CYS A 18 -7.44 -8.52 16.86
N GLY A 19 -8.16 -7.53 17.40
CA GLY A 19 -9.49 -7.18 16.91
C GLY A 19 -9.47 -6.65 15.47
N ILE A 20 -10.65 -6.63 14.83
CA ILE A 20 -10.80 -6.21 13.42
C ILE A 20 -10.21 -4.81 13.16
N LEU A 21 -10.41 -3.87 14.09
CA LEU A 21 -9.92 -2.49 13.97
C LEU A 21 -8.40 -2.42 14.17
N GLU A 22 -7.87 -3.18 15.10
CA GLU A 22 -6.44 -3.26 15.37
C GLU A 22 -5.70 -3.86 14.18
N THR A 23 -6.25 -4.92 13.58
CA THR A 23 -5.72 -5.52 12.34
C THR A 23 -5.64 -4.49 11.22
N GLN A 24 -6.67 -3.66 11.05
CA GLN A 24 -6.68 -2.61 10.04
C GLN A 24 -5.59 -1.56 10.29
N LEU A 25 -5.42 -1.11 11.53
CA LEU A 25 -4.40 -0.13 11.88
C LEU A 25 -2.97 -0.67 11.73
N ILE A 26 -2.74 -1.91 12.16
CA ILE A 26 -1.44 -2.57 12.03
C ILE A 26 -1.10 -2.78 10.55
N ALA A 27 -2.05 -3.26 9.75
CA ALA A 27 -1.86 -3.43 8.32
C ALA A 27 -1.50 -2.11 7.62
N LEU A 28 -2.17 -1.01 7.99
CA LEU A 28 -1.89 0.33 7.47
C LEU A 28 -0.50 0.82 7.89
N ALA A 29 -0.13 0.64 9.16
CA ALA A 29 1.19 1.03 9.66
C ALA A 29 2.32 0.28 8.95
N PHE A 30 2.18 -1.03 8.75
CA PHE A 30 3.14 -1.84 7.99
C PHE A 30 3.19 -1.47 6.50
N GLY A 31 2.06 -1.10 5.91
CA GLY A 31 2.01 -0.57 4.55
C GLY A 31 2.82 0.71 4.39
N LEU A 32 2.68 1.65 5.32
CA LEU A 32 3.48 2.88 5.35
C LEU A 32 4.97 2.58 5.61
N ALA A 33 5.27 1.71 6.57
CA ALA A 33 6.64 1.30 6.87
C ALA A 33 7.33 0.68 5.65
N SER A 34 6.61 -0.13 4.86
CA SER A 34 7.16 -0.75 3.65
C SER A 34 7.57 0.27 2.60
N VAL A 35 6.84 1.39 2.48
CA VAL A 35 7.22 2.48 1.56
C VAL A 35 8.45 3.22 2.06
N PHE A 36 8.53 3.52 3.36
CA PHE A 36 9.75 4.10 3.92
C PHE A 36 10.97 3.21 3.67
N PHE A 37 10.80 1.90 3.82
CA PHE A 37 11.84 0.92 3.53
C PHE A 37 12.23 0.93 2.04
N THR A 38 11.24 0.93 1.14
CA THR A 38 11.45 1.03 -0.31
C THR A 38 12.18 2.31 -0.69
N LEU A 39 11.80 3.46 -0.11
CA LEU A 39 12.46 4.73 -0.35
C LEU A 39 13.90 4.77 0.17
N LYS A 40 14.19 4.09 1.29
CA LYS A 40 15.56 3.92 1.79
C LYS A 40 16.42 3.08 0.85
N ILE A 41 15.88 1.98 0.30
CA ILE A 41 16.58 1.11 -0.66
C ILE A 41 16.84 1.87 -1.96
N ALA A 42 15.87 2.66 -2.44
CA ALA A 42 16.01 3.47 -3.64
C ALA A 42 17.14 4.52 -3.54
N GLY A 43 17.68 4.73 -2.34
CA GLY A 43 18.87 5.55 -2.10
C GLY A 43 18.61 7.06 -2.19
N LYS A 44 19.62 7.83 -1.78
CA LYS A 44 19.60 9.29 -1.70
C LYS A 44 20.25 9.96 -2.93
N ASN A 45 20.57 9.17 -3.95
CA ASN A 45 21.31 9.64 -5.12
C ASN A 45 20.55 10.71 -5.90
N GLU A 46 21.27 11.70 -6.40
CA GLU A 46 20.69 12.89 -7.06
C GLU A 46 20.05 12.57 -8.41
N ASN A 47 20.50 11.53 -9.08
CA ASN A 47 19.90 11.01 -10.33
C ASN A 47 18.92 9.86 -10.04
N ARG A 48 17.82 10.13 -9.33
CA ARG A 48 16.73 9.15 -9.14
C ARG A 48 15.97 8.95 -10.45
N GLN A 49 16.50 8.11 -11.32
CA GLN A 49 15.70 7.59 -12.42
C GLN A 49 14.55 6.77 -11.85
N VAL A 50 13.36 6.93 -12.41
CA VAL A 50 12.12 6.20 -12.02
C VAL A 50 12.36 4.69 -11.94
N ILE A 51 13.28 4.18 -12.76
CA ILE A 51 13.71 2.77 -12.81
C ILE A 51 14.23 2.27 -11.45
N TYR A 52 15.03 3.04 -10.72
CA TYR A 52 15.54 2.64 -9.40
C TYR A 52 14.43 2.53 -8.37
N LEU A 53 13.41 3.38 -8.44
CA LEU A 53 12.26 3.33 -7.56
C LEU A 53 11.40 2.08 -7.81
N VAL A 54 11.19 1.74 -9.10
CA VAL A 54 10.47 0.54 -9.49
C VAL A 54 11.22 -0.72 -9.04
N LEU A 55 12.53 -0.77 -9.28
CA LEU A 55 13.38 -1.90 -8.88
C LEU A 55 13.41 -2.09 -7.37
N ALA A 56 13.55 -1.00 -6.61
CA ALA A 56 13.47 -1.02 -5.14
C ALA A 56 12.10 -1.52 -4.65
N GLY A 57 11.02 -1.16 -5.35
CA GLY A 57 9.67 -1.65 -5.07
C GLY A 57 9.52 -3.16 -5.30
N VAL A 58 10.14 -3.71 -6.35
CA VAL A 58 10.15 -5.14 -6.64
C VAL A 58 10.94 -5.90 -5.55
N ILE A 59 12.13 -5.42 -5.19
CA ILE A 59 12.96 -6.03 -4.14
C ILE A 59 12.22 -6.01 -2.80
N ALA A 60 11.64 -4.87 -2.43
CA ALA A 60 10.89 -4.75 -1.19
C ALA A 60 9.69 -5.69 -1.17
N SER A 61 8.92 -5.78 -2.27
CA SER A 61 7.76 -6.68 -2.32
C SER A 61 8.16 -8.15 -2.23
N SER A 62 9.27 -8.56 -2.86
CA SER A 62 9.79 -9.93 -2.74
C SER A 62 10.19 -10.26 -1.31
N LEU A 63 10.84 -9.34 -0.62
CA LEU A 63 11.23 -9.50 0.78
C LEU A 63 10.00 -9.62 1.70
N PHE A 64 9.02 -8.73 1.56
CA PHE A 64 7.79 -8.79 2.36
C PHE A 64 6.96 -10.03 2.07
N ASN A 65 6.92 -10.50 0.81
CA ASN A 65 6.26 -11.76 0.45
C ASN A 65 6.96 -12.97 1.09
N ALA A 66 8.29 -12.98 1.14
CA ALA A 66 9.05 -14.03 1.81
C ALA A 66 8.76 -14.05 3.33
N ILE A 67 8.74 -12.87 3.97
CA ILE A 67 8.37 -12.74 5.40
C ILE A 67 6.93 -13.22 5.62
N GLY A 68 5.98 -12.82 4.77
CA GLY A 68 4.60 -13.25 4.84
C GLY A 68 4.43 -14.77 4.71
N SER A 69 5.21 -15.41 3.82
CA SER A 69 5.23 -16.86 3.67
C SER A 69 5.76 -17.57 4.91
N LEU A 70 6.81 -17.02 5.52
CA LEU A 70 7.37 -17.54 6.77
C LEU A 70 6.36 -17.43 7.92
N LEU A 71 5.68 -16.29 8.05
CA LEU A 71 4.65 -16.09 9.07
C LEU A 71 3.46 -17.06 8.90
N LYS A 72 3.04 -17.33 7.66
CA LYS A 72 2.01 -18.33 7.38
C LYS A 72 2.43 -19.73 7.81
N TYR A 73 3.71 -20.08 7.63
CA TYR A 73 4.24 -21.37 8.05
C TYR A 73 4.23 -21.54 9.58
N THR A 74 4.40 -20.45 10.33
CA THR A 74 4.36 -20.48 11.80
C THR A 74 2.95 -20.34 12.38
N ALA A 75 1.96 -19.99 11.54
CA ALA A 75 0.56 -19.86 11.97
C ALA A 75 -0.09 -21.22 12.22
N ASP A 76 -1.04 -21.26 13.17
CA ASP A 76 -1.81 -22.47 13.48
C ASP A 76 -2.59 -22.92 12.23
N PRO A 77 -2.40 -24.21 11.78
CA PRO A 77 -3.03 -24.72 10.57
C PRO A 77 -4.55 -24.81 10.66
N GLN A 78 -5.11 -24.99 11.85
CA GLN A 78 -6.54 -25.25 12.04
C GLN A 78 -7.37 -23.97 12.12
N ASP A 79 -6.90 -22.95 12.85
CA ASP A 79 -7.68 -21.75 13.13
C ASP A 79 -7.16 -20.52 12.37
N LYS A 80 -5.87 -20.25 12.42
CA LYS A 80 -5.30 -19.00 11.93
C LYS A 80 -5.01 -18.99 10.44
N LEU A 81 -4.56 -20.11 9.88
CA LEU A 81 -4.20 -20.20 8.47
C LEU A 81 -5.40 -19.99 7.53
N PRO A 82 -6.60 -20.56 7.79
CA PRO A 82 -7.79 -20.27 7.00
C PRO A 82 -8.17 -18.79 7.06
N GLU A 83 -8.13 -18.16 8.24
CA GLU A 83 -8.45 -16.75 8.43
C GLU A 83 -7.51 -15.84 7.62
N ILE A 84 -6.19 -16.10 7.68
CA ILE A 84 -5.18 -15.39 6.90
C ILE A 84 -5.46 -15.55 5.39
N THR A 85 -5.79 -16.76 4.95
CA THR A 85 -6.05 -17.06 3.55
C THR A 85 -7.30 -16.31 3.07
N TYR A 86 -8.39 -16.32 3.84
CA TYR A 86 -9.59 -15.55 3.54
C TYR A 86 -9.31 -14.06 3.46
N TRP A 87 -8.50 -13.52 4.38
CA TRP A 87 -8.13 -12.11 4.34
C TRP A 87 -7.31 -11.76 3.09
N LEU A 88 -6.36 -12.65 2.71
CA LEU A 88 -5.51 -12.45 1.54
C LEU A 88 -6.26 -12.59 0.21
N MET A 89 -7.32 -13.40 0.16
CA MET A 89 -8.19 -13.49 -1.02
C MET A 89 -8.91 -12.17 -1.29
N GLY A 90 -9.09 -11.35 -0.25
CA GLY A 90 -9.79 -10.08 -0.34
C GLY A 90 -11.28 -10.28 -0.67
N SER A 91 -12.14 -9.48 -0.07
CA SER A 91 -13.56 -9.49 -0.37
C SER A 91 -14.19 -8.15 -0.06
N PHE A 92 -14.99 -7.64 -0.98
CA PHE A 92 -15.79 -6.43 -0.74
C PHE A 92 -16.93 -6.68 0.26
N THR A 93 -17.39 -7.93 0.41
CA THR A 93 -18.43 -8.30 1.38
C THR A 93 -17.94 -8.26 2.83
N SER A 94 -16.64 -8.33 3.06
CA SER A 94 -16.04 -8.21 4.40
C SER A 94 -15.88 -6.77 4.88
N ALA A 95 -16.20 -5.79 4.04
CA ALA A 95 -16.15 -4.37 4.38
C ALA A 95 -17.32 -4.02 5.32
N THR A 96 -17.04 -3.97 6.62
CA THR A 96 -18.00 -3.56 7.64
C THR A 96 -18.03 -2.03 7.75
N TYR A 97 -19.18 -1.45 8.13
CA TYR A 97 -19.32 0.00 8.32
C TYR A 97 -18.24 0.59 9.26
N LYS A 98 -17.81 -0.15 10.27
CA LYS A 98 -16.72 0.26 11.18
C LYS A 98 -15.37 0.39 10.46
N LYS A 99 -15.05 -0.55 9.57
CA LYS A 99 -13.83 -0.49 8.74
C LYS A 99 -13.88 0.69 7.78
N LEU A 100 -15.07 0.94 7.20
CA LEU A 100 -15.28 2.05 6.27
C LEU A 100 -15.10 3.40 6.97
N LEU A 101 -15.58 3.55 8.20
CA LEU A 101 -15.48 4.81 8.95
C LEU A 101 -14.02 5.23 9.23
N ILE A 102 -13.11 4.26 9.39
CA ILE A 102 -11.69 4.52 9.63
C ILE A 102 -10.93 4.72 8.32
N GLY A 103 -11.23 3.93 7.29
CA GLY A 103 -10.51 3.98 6.02
C GLY A 103 -10.94 5.14 5.13
N SER A 104 -12.24 5.52 5.13
CA SER A 104 -12.74 6.58 4.25
C SER A 104 -12.10 7.95 4.50
N PRO A 105 -11.89 8.44 5.73
CA PRO A 105 -11.25 9.74 5.92
C PRO A 105 -9.79 9.75 5.45
N LEU A 106 -9.06 8.64 5.62
CA LEU A 106 -7.69 8.55 5.12
C LEU A 106 -7.63 8.58 3.59
N ILE A 107 -8.56 7.88 2.93
CA ILE A 107 -8.68 7.90 1.46
C ILE A 107 -9.05 9.31 0.99
N LEU A 108 -10.00 9.98 1.64
CA LEU A 108 -10.39 11.36 1.31
C LEU A 108 -9.23 12.33 1.46
N ILE A 109 -8.47 12.26 2.56
CA ILE A 109 -7.27 13.09 2.76
C ILE A 109 -6.26 12.86 1.63
N GLY A 110 -5.99 11.60 1.28
CA GLY A 110 -5.09 11.27 0.19
C GLY A 110 -5.55 11.84 -1.16
N ILE A 111 -6.84 11.72 -1.48
CA ILE A 111 -7.43 12.28 -2.71
C ILE A 111 -7.33 13.81 -2.71
N VAL A 112 -7.67 14.48 -1.61
CA VAL A 112 -7.57 15.94 -1.49
C VAL A 112 -6.14 16.40 -1.68
N VAL A 113 -5.15 15.73 -1.08
CA VAL A 113 -3.73 16.06 -1.27
C VAL A 113 -3.33 15.93 -2.73
N ILE A 114 -3.71 14.84 -3.42
CA ILE A 114 -3.41 14.65 -4.84
C ILE A 114 -4.12 15.73 -5.67
N TYR A 115 -5.36 16.04 -5.38
CA TYR A 115 -6.14 17.05 -6.10
C TYR A 115 -5.54 18.47 -5.96
N LEU A 116 -5.12 18.85 -4.77
CA LEU A 116 -4.47 20.15 -4.52
C LEU A 116 -3.12 20.26 -5.24
N LEU A 117 -2.40 19.14 -5.36
CA LEU A 117 -1.10 19.11 -6.01
C LEU A 117 -1.17 18.79 -7.52
N ARG A 118 -2.36 18.64 -8.10
CA ARG A 118 -2.53 18.25 -9.52
C ARG A 118 -1.77 19.14 -10.51
N TRP A 119 -1.67 20.44 -10.20
CA TRP A 119 -0.91 21.39 -11.00
C TRP A 119 0.59 21.05 -11.06
N ARG A 120 1.13 20.47 -10.01
CA ARG A 120 2.52 20.04 -9.95
C ARG A 120 2.80 18.73 -10.68
N LEU A 121 1.76 17.95 -11.00
CA LEU A 121 1.89 16.75 -11.83
C LEU A 121 2.35 17.05 -13.24
N ASN A 122 1.88 18.15 -13.84
CA ASN A 122 2.33 18.57 -15.17
C ASN A 122 3.83 18.89 -15.20
N ILE A 123 4.38 19.35 -14.08
CA ILE A 123 5.81 19.66 -13.95
C ILE A 123 6.63 18.37 -13.76
N LEU A 124 6.07 17.33 -13.18
CA LEU A 124 6.72 16.01 -13.07
C LEU A 124 6.89 15.30 -14.43
N SER A 125 6.09 15.67 -15.44
CA SER A 125 6.21 15.13 -16.81
C SER A 125 7.23 15.85 -17.67
N LEU A 126 7.76 16.99 -17.20
CA LEU A 126 8.83 17.73 -17.85
C LEU A 126 10.20 17.07 -17.58
N SER A 127 11.18 17.36 -18.44
CA SER A 127 12.55 16.92 -18.22
C SER A 127 13.12 17.52 -16.92
N GLU A 128 14.09 16.82 -16.30
CA GLU A 128 14.70 17.27 -15.02
C GLU A 128 15.29 18.67 -15.11
N ASP A 129 15.80 19.04 -16.28
CA ASP A 129 16.43 20.35 -16.50
C ASP A 129 15.41 21.48 -16.58
N GLU A 130 14.27 21.25 -17.24
CA GLU A 130 13.16 22.22 -17.32
C GLU A 130 12.49 22.42 -15.96
N ALA A 131 12.36 21.35 -15.19
CA ALA A 131 11.77 21.41 -13.87
C ALA A 131 12.67 22.12 -12.85
N LYS A 132 14.01 21.98 -12.96
CA LYS A 132 14.98 22.76 -12.16
C LYS A 132 14.90 24.24 -12.47
N ALA A 133 14.70 24.60 -13.76
CA ALA A 133 14.53 26.01 -14.20
C ALA A 133 13.26 26.65 -13.60
N SER A 134 12.24 25.87 -13.31
CA SER A 134 10.99 26.34 -12.69
C SER A 134 11.09 26.55 -11.17
N GLY A 135 12.25 26.33 -10.54
CA GLY A 135 12.49 26.53 -9.12
C GLY A 135 11.74 25.59 -8.18
N ILE A 136 11.11 24.52 -8.70
CA ILE A 136 10.32 23.57 -7.91
C ILE A 136 11.17 22.38 -7.50
N ASN A 137 11.10 22.03 -6.22
CA ASN A 137 11.81 20.88 -5.72
C ASN A 137 11.07 19.57 -6.09
N LEU A 138 11.46 18.98 -7.25
CA LEU A 138 10.87 17.74 -7.78
C LEU A 138 10.85 16.62 -6.75
N LYS A 139 11.94 16.45 -5.98
CA LYS A 139 12.08 15.38 -4.98
C LYS A 139 10.98 15.45 -3.91
N ARG A 140 10.69 16.66 -3.41
CA ARG A 140 9.63 16.85 -2.41
C ARG A 140 8.26 16.57 -2.99
N THR A 141 8.00 17.06 -4.19
CA THR A 141 6.72 16.85 -4.87
C THR A 141 6.48 15.36 -5.13
N GLN A 142 7.47 14.66 -5.69
CA GLN A 142 7.40 13.22 -5.92
C GLN A 142 7.17 12.43 -4.61
N MET A 143 7.87 12.80 -3.53
CA MET A 143 7.70 12.14 -2.23
C MET A 143 6.30 12.31 -1.67
N ILE A 144 5.70 13.50 -1.78
CA ILE A 144 4.33 13.77 -1.33
C ILE A 144 3.33 12.93 -2.14
N PHE A 145 3.49 12.82 -3.46
CA PHE A 145 2.63 11.98 -4.30
C PHE A 145 2.75 10.50 -3.95
N ILE A 146 3.97 10.01 -3.74
CA ILE A 146 4.20 8.62 -3.31
C ILE A 146 3.52 8.36 -1.96
N LEU A 147 3.68 9.25 -1.00
CA LEU A 147 3.05 9.09 0.32
C LEU A 147 1.52 9.16 0.23
N ALA A 148 0.96 10.11 -0.50
CA ALA A 148 -0.48 10.23 -0.67
C ALA A 148 -1.08 8.98 -1.35
N SER A 149 -0.49 8.51 -2.45
CA SER A 149 -0.93 7.29 -3.13
C SER A 149 -0.77 6.04 -2.26
N THR A 150 0.27 6.00 -1.42
CA THR A 150 0.48 4.93 -0.44
C THR A 150 -0.61 4.88 0.60
N VAL A 151 -0.98 6.04 1.17
CA VAL A 151 -2.06 6.13 2.17
C VAL A 151 -3.38 5.64 1.58
N ILE A 152 -3.71 6.04 0.35
CA ILE A 152 -4.92 5.57 -0.34
C ILE A 152 -4.88 4.05 -0.53
N THR A 153 -3.78 3.54 -1.09
CA THR A 153 -3.65 2.10 -1.37
C THR A 153 -3.65 1.27 -0.10
N ALA A 154 -2.88 1.67 0.92
CA ALA A 154 -2.80 0.95 2.19
C ALA A 154 -4.15 0.95 2.92
N SER A 155 -4.89 2.08 2.89
CA SER A 155 -6.25 2.16 3.44
C SER A 155 -7.21 1.23 2.70
N ALA A 156 -7.21 1.24 1.37
CA ALA A 156 -8.08 0.38 0.57
C ALA A 156 -7.79 -1.11 0.84
N VAL A 157 -6.52 -1.50 0.82
CA VAL A 157 -6.11 -2.90 1.08
C VAL A 157 -6.42 -3.32 2.51
N SER A 158 -6.23 -2.45 3.50
CA SER A 158 -6.55 -2.77 4.90
C SER A 158 -8.05 -3.00 5.14
N MET A 159 -8.92 -2.40 4.31
CA MET A 159 -10.39 -2.57 4.40
C MET A 159 -10.90 -3.82 3.70
N CYS A 160 -10.43 -4.06 2.47
CA CYS A 160 -10.97 -5.09 1.56
C CYS A 160 -10.08 -6.32 1.45
N GLY A 161 -8.87 -6.31 2.05
CA GLY A 161 -7.85 -7.32 1.80
C GLY A 161 -7.14 -7.10 0.46
N GLN A 162 -6.36 -8.06 0.03
CA GLN A 162 -5.61 -7.97 -1.23
C GLN A 162 -6.53 -8.29 -2.42
N VAL A 163 -7.12 -7.28 -3.03
CA VAL A 163 -7.93 -7.45 -4.25
C VAL A 163 -7.00 -7.60 -5.45
N GLY A 164 -6.88 -8.82 -5.96
CA GLY A 164 -6.10 -9.13 -7.16
C GLY A 164 -6.92 -9.00 -8.45
N CYS A 165 -6.22 -9.00 -9.59
CA CYS A 165 -6.86 -8.95 -10.91
C CYS A 165 -7.89 -10.07 -11.13
N CYS A 166 -7.70 -11.23 -10.50
CA CYS A 166 -8.60 -12.38 -10.64
C CYS A 166 -10.01 -12.09 -10.12
N LEU A 167 -10.13 -11.31 -9.04
CA LEU A 167 -11.44 -10.97 -8.45
C LEU A 167 -12.24 -10.00 -9.34
N LEU A 168 -11.57 -9.13 -10.09
CA LEU A 168 -12.23 -8.18 -10.99
C LEU A 168 -12.91 -8.89 -12.18
N TYR A 169 -12.32 -10.00 -12.65
CA TYR A 169 -12.86 -10.76 -13.81
C TYR A 169 -13.83 -11.86 -13.41
N THR A 170 -13.78 -12.35 -12.18
CA THR A 170 -14.63 -13.44 -11.70
C THR A 170 -15.89 -12.97 -10.98
N SER A 171 -16.07 -11.66 -10.77
CA SER A 171 -17.33 -11.13 -10.29
C SER A 171 -18.41 -11.39 -11.32
N PRO A 172 -19.42 -12.24 -11.04
CA PRO A 172 -20.52 -12.44 -11.97
C PRO A 172 -21.20 -11.10 -12.17
N SER A 173 -21.15 -10.60 -13.42
CA SER A 173 -21.96 -9.44 -13.81
C SER A 173 -23.42 -9.79 -13.53
N PRO A 174 -24.15 -9.04 -12.72
CA PRO A 174 -25.59 -9.24 -12.58
C PRO A 174 -26.23 -9.00 -13.96
N ARG A 175 -26.77 -10.06 -14.53
CA ARG A 175 -27.65 -9.98 -15.69
C ARG A 175 -29.02 -9.50 -15.22
#